data_585ea1689e804a84299e53d6ddadb5ce
#
_entry.id   585ea1689e804a84299e53d6ddadb5ce
#
_cell.length_a   1.000
_cell.length_b   1.000
_cell.length_c   1.000
_cell.angle_alpha   90.00
_cell.angle_beta   90.00
_cell.angle_gamma   90.00
#
_symmetry.space_group_name_H-M   'P 1'
#
loop_
_entity.id
_entity.type
_entity.pdbx_description
1 polymer ?
#
loop_
_entity_poly.entity_id
_entity_poly.type
_entity_poly.pdbx_seq_one_letter_code
_entity_poly.pdbx_strand_id
1 'polypeptide(L)'
;MYKNKLSYSGTVILLFLTHLTMLGLVFIRGSVVAPLDFLKLAGAVIGLDIIYLLITLAYKQMTYTLDFMLLGILNISLIFQSCFGGIHLSVKHLISCVMCLAACEAGFLLTRNHEWIRKNKKYIYILILLLFISIIFFTDNQKKWITIGSFSIQPSEFIKPCFILVCAASIVELHEKLKIGFFYLSKDSLILCIVALFIFALQWWCHDLGSLPTFGMIFLCALFCRFCYPKAKISKRIVAIACIAGILILIAAWNFAPEYVQKRLHVDIWADRYGDGYQQCEALIGIAKGGWLGVGAGNGSLYKIFAHDSDIVFATICEEWGLLYASLSVLLILIMLMTVLMNPPKNYYHAMMTAGVTAAFLMQMSLNIFGSCNLIPFTGVTLPFLSTGGSSMMACGFLVGMLKAGQSPLFQHEVMKRKKQKQKQKAAKAAQKSRRVNT
;
A
#
# COMPACT_ATOMS: atom_id res chain seq x y z
N MET A 1 -2.06 -28.72 4.90
CA MET A 1 -2.91 -27.90 5.77
C MET A 1 -2.07 -27.53 7.02
N TYR A 2 -1.22 -26.49 6.91
CA TYR A 2 -0.39 -26.03 8.02
C TYR A 2 -1.27 -25.25 9.00
N LYS A 3 -1.67 -25.90 10.09
CA LYS A 3 -2.35 -25.31 11.23
C LYS A 3 -1.33 -24.77 12.27
N ASN A 4 -0.42 -23.94 11.88
CA ASN A 4 0.33 -23.12 12.83
C ASN A 4 -0.30 -21.73 12.87
N LYS A 5 -1.51 -21.64 13.39
CA LYS A 5 -2.05 -20.37 13.88
C LYS A 5 -1.33 -20.08 15.20
N LEU A 6 -0.46 -19.08 15.20
CA LEU A 6 -0.09 -18.40 16.43
C LEU A 6 -1.39 -18.17 17.22
N SER A 7 -1.42 -18.54 18.50
CA SER A 7 -2.59 -18.29 19.32
C SER A 7 -2.82 -16.78 19.42
N TYR A 8 -4.05 -16.34 19.56
CA TYR A 8 -4.38 -14.92 19.74
C TYR A 8 -3.54 -14.29 20.88
N SER A 9 -3.43 -14.99 22.01
CA SER A 9 -2.58 -14.57 23.13
C SER A 9 -1.11 -14.46 22.76
N GLY A 10 -0.59 -15.38 21.97
CA GLY A 10 0.80 -15.31 21.51
C GLY A 10 1.09 -14.10 20.60
N THR A 11 0.17 -13.73 19.73
CA THR A 11 0.31 -12.53 18.88
C THR A 11 0.21 -11.24 19.68
N VAL A 12 -0.68 -11.17 20.68
CA VAL A 12 -0.76 -10.02 21.61
C VAL A 12 0.51 -9.87 22.43
N ILE A 13 1.05 -10.98 22.96
CA ILE A 13 2.31 -10.96 23.72
C ILE A 13 3.45 -10.47 22.81
N LEU A 14 3.54 -10.96 21.57
CA LEU A 14 4.58 -10.55 20.62
C LEU A 14 4.48 -9.05 20.30
N LEU A 15 3.27 -8.53 20.08
CA LEU A 15 3.03 -7.11 19.86
C LEU A 15 3.48 -6.28 21.07
N PHE A 16 3.11 -6.69 22.29
CA PHE A 16 3.52 -6.02 23.51
C PHE A 16 5.05 -6.03 23.70
N LEU A 17 5.71 -7.17 23.43
CA LEU A 17 7.17 -7.27 23.50
C LEU A 17 7.85 -6.35 22.48
N THR A 18 7.31 -6.21 21.27
CA THR A 18 7.83 -5.27 20.26
C THR A 18 7.73 -3.83 20.77
N HIS A 19 6.61 -3.44 21.37
CA HIS A 19 6.47 -2.10 21.96
C HIS A 19 7.45 -1.87 23.09
N LEU A 20 7.57 -2.83 24.01
CA LEU A 20 8.48 -2.72 25.15
C LEU A 20 9.94 -2.58 24.68
N THR A 21 10.36 -3.38 23.69
CA THR A 21 11.73 -3.30 23.16
C THR A 21 11.99 -1.98 22.45
N MET A 22 11.08 -1.51 21.60
CA MET A 22 11.25 -0.26 20.85
C MET A 22 11.24 0.96 21.78
N LEU A 23 10.28 1.06 22.71
CA LEU A 23 10.23 2.15 23.70
C LEU A 23 11.41 2.08 24.68
N GLY A 24 11.84 0.88 25.07
CA GLY A 24 13.05 0.67 25.85
C GLY A 24 14.32 1.21 25.14
N LEU A 25 14.44 0.99 23.85
CA LEU A 25 15.54 1.53 23.05
C LEU A 25 15.51 3.05 22.95
N VAL A 26 14.31 3.64 22.80
CA VAL A 26 14.15 5.11 22.86
C VAL A 26 14.67 5.65 24.19
N PHE A 27 14.33 4.99 25.29
CA PHE A 27 14.74 5.43 26.63
C PHE A 27 16.24 5.26 26.90
N ILE A 28 16.84 4.14 26.45
CA ILE A 28 18.24 3.79 26.74
C ILE A 28 19.23 4.49 25.80
N ARG A 29 18.90 4.60 24.51
CA ARG A 29 19.80 5.06 23.44
C ARG A 29 19.38 6.36 22.79
N GLY A 30 18.20 6.85 23.11
CA GLY A 30 17.67 8.09 22.53
C GLY A 30 18.33 9.33 23.09
N SER A 31 18.07 10.47 22.45
CA SER A 31 18.37 11.79 22.99
C SER A 31 17.67 12.01 24.33
N VAL A 32 18.11 12.97 25.12
CA VAL A 32 17.43 13.33 26.38
C VAL A 32 15.98 13.67 26.09
N VAL A 33 15.07 12.93 26.70
CA VAL A 33 13.62 13.09 26.53
C VAL A 33 12.95 13.55 27.81
N ALA A 34 12.04 14.52 27.70
CA ALA A 34 11.20 14.90 28.83
C ALA A 34 10.25 13.72 29.17
N PRO A 35 10.08 13.37 30.46
CA PRO A 35 9.20 12.25 30.85
C PRO A 35 7.79 12.35 30.30
N LEU A 36 7.25 13.55 30.17
CA LEU A 36 5.93 13.81 29.61
C LEU A 36 5.83 13.45 28.13
N ASP A 37 6.85 13.75 27.33
CA ASP A 37 6.84 13.47 25.89
C ASP A 37 7.03 11.97 25.63
N PHE A 38 7.85 11.29 26.43
CA PHE A 38 7.92 9.83 26.41
C PHE A 38 6.59 9.17 26.78
N LEU A 39 5.90 9.69 27.81
CA LEU A 39 4.58 9.17 28.22
C LEU A 39 3.52 9.40 27.14
N LYS A 40 3.53 10.56 26.47
CA LYS A 40 2.64 10.84 25.33
C LYS A 40 2.87 9.85 24.18
N LEU A 41 4.14 9.57 23.83
CA LEU A 41 4.49 8.61 22.78
C LEU A 41 4.03 7.19 23.16
N ALA A 42 4.36 6.73 24.36
CA ALA A 42 3.93 5.41 24.83
C ALA A 42 2.39 5.28 24.89
N GLY A 43 1.71 6.32 25.37
CA GLY A 43 0.25 6.39 25.41
C GLY A 43 -0.39 6.37 24.02
N ALA A 44 0.22 7.03 23.02
CA ALA A 44 -0.26 7.01 21.65
C ALA A 44 -0.13 5.63 20.99
N VAL A 45 0.99 4.93 21.22
CA VAL A 45 1.23 3.57 20.72
C VAL A 45 0.18 2.60 21.30
N ILE A 46 0.00 2.59 22.61
CA ILE A 46 -0.98 1.73 23.29
C ILE A 46 -2.41 2.13 22.89
N GLY A 47 -2.69 3.42 22.78
CA GLY A 47 -4.00 3.93 22.38
C GLY A 47 -4.40 3.51 20.99
N LEU A 48 -3.45 3.49 20.03
CA LEU A 48 -3.67 3.03 18.66
C LEU A 48 -4.10 1.54 18.65
N ASP A 49 -3.42 0.71 19.45
CA ASP A 49 -3.75 -0.71 19.60
C ASP A 49 -5.15 -0.91 20.14
N ILE A 50 -5.46 -0.24 21.26
CA ILE A 50 -6.76 -0.36 21.92
C ILE A 50 -7.90 0.03 20.98
N ILE A 51 -7.77 1.18 20.30
CA ILE A 51 -8.79 1.68 19.37
C ILE A 51 -9.03 0.65 18.27
N TYR A 52 -7.96 0.15 17.63
CA TYR A 52 -8.11 -0.80 16.53
C TYR A 52 -8.67 -2.14 16.99
N LEU A 53 -8.19 -2.68 18.10
CA LEU A 53 -8.69 -3.94 18.68
C LEU A 53 -10.18 -3.85 19.02
N LEU A 54 -10.62 -2.73 19.60
CA LEU A 54 -12.04 -2.50 19.91
C LEU A 54 -12.90 -2.47 18.63
N ILE A 55 -12.42 -1.79 17.57
CA ILE A 55 -13.13 -1.72 16.29
C ILE A 55 -13.26 -3.13 15.68
N THR A 56 -12.18 -3.89 15.60
CA THR A 56 -12.16 -5.22 14.98
C THR A 56 -12.98 -6.23 15.79
N LEU A 57 -12.97 -6.16 17.11
CA LEU A 57 -13.79 -6.99 17.98
C LEU A 57 -15.29 -6.69 17.81
N ALA A 58 -15.67 -5.41 17.71
CA ALA A 58 -17.05 -5.00 17.49
C ALA A 58 -17.62 -5.57 16.18
N TYR A 59 -16.84 -5.62 15.13
CA TYR A 59 -17.25 -6.19 13.82
C TYR A 59 -17.09 -7.72 13.75
N LYS A 60 -16.47 -8.39 14.73
CA LYS A 60 -16.19 -9.84 14.74
C LYS A 60 -15.45 -10.33 13.49
N GLN A 61 -14.54 -9.53 12.95
CA GLN A 61 -13.91 -9.78 11.65
C GLN A 61 -12.39 -9.62 11.66
N MET A 62 -11.77 -10.06 12.75
CA MET A 62 -10.32 -10.10 12.81
C MET A 62 -9.72 -11.19 11.89
N THR A 63 -8.75 -10.83 11.08
CA THR A 63 -7.86 -11.76 10.38
C THR A 63 -6.52 -11.85 11.15
N TYR A 64 -6.56 -12.01 12.44
CA TYR A 64 -5.47 -12.00 13.43
C TYR A 64 -4.09 -11.57 12.88
N THR A 65 -3.49 -12.36 11.98
CA THR A 65 -2.13 -12.14 11.50
C THR A 65 -1.96 -10.79 10.78
N LEU A 66 -2.85 -10.44 9.85
CA LEU A 66 -2.75 -9.19 9.11
C LEU A 66 -3.02 -7.98 10.01
N ASP A 67 -3.99 -8.08 10.91
CA ASP A 67 -4.34 -7.01 11.83
C ASP A 67 -3.19 -6.71 12.78
N PHE A 68 -2.58 -7.74 13.38
CA PHE A 68 -1.44 -7.56 14.30
C PHE A 68 -0.17 -7.11 13.57
N MET A 69 0.09 -7.59 12.36
CA MET A 69 1.23 -7.12 11.58
C MET A 69 1.08 -5.65 11.19
N LEU A 70 -0.13 -5.24 10.76
CA LEU A 70 -0.40 -3.85 10.44
C LEU A 70 -0.21 -2.95 11.67
N LEU A 71 -0.77 -3.33 12.83
CA LEU A 71 -0.56 -2.61 14.09
C LEU A 71 0.92 -2.50 14.44
N GLY A 72 1.66 -3.61 14.39
CA GLY A 72 3.08 -3.60 14.67
C GLY A 72 3.87 -2.67 13.76
N ILE A 73 3.59 -2.68 12.45
CA ILE A 73 4.23 -1.80 11.48
C ILE A 73 3.89 -0.33 11.77
N LEU A 74 2.63 0.00 12.04
CA LEU A 74 2.21 1.37 12.32
C LEU A 74 2.78 1.91 13.62
N ASN A 75 2.89 1.07 14.66
CA ASN A 75 3.50 1.46 15.93
C ASN A 75 5.01 1.71 15.79
N ILE A 76 5.72 0.83 15.07
CA ILE A 76 7.13 1.05 14.75
C ILE A 76 7.30 2.34 13.97
N SER A 77 6.46 2.56 12.96
CA SER A 77 6.46 3.79 12.17
C SER A 77 6.21 5.04 13.02
N LEU A 78 5.23 4.99 13.93
CA LEU A 78 4.92 6.11 14.82
C LEU A 78 6.10 6.43 15.74
N ILE A 79 6.79 5.41 16.26
CA ILE A 79 7.99 5.58 17.09
C ILE A 79 9.10 6.21 16.26
N PHE A 80 9.40 5.71 15.06
CA PHE A 80 10.43 6.28 14.19
C PHE A 80 10.16 7.75 13.88
N GLN A 81 8.97 8.05 13.38
CA GLN A 81 8.58 9.42 13.00
C GLN A 81 8.51 10.40 14.18
N SER A 82 8.29 9.89 15.38
CA SER A 82 8.28 10.68 16.60
C SER A 82 9.68 10.93 17.19
N CYS A 83 10.70 10.26 16.65
CA CYS A 83 12.07 10.41 17.11
C CYS A 83 12.92 11.30 16.20
N PHE A 84 12.53 11.53 14.94
CA PHE A 84 13.35 12.29 14.00
C PHE A 84 13.61 13.73 14.47
N GLY A 85 14.89 14.04 14.71
CA GLY A 85 15.33 15.36 15.16
C GLY A 85 15.05 15.71 16.63
N GLY A 86 14.63 14.73 17.41
CA GLY A 86 14.28 14.86 18.83
C GLY A 86 13.07 14.03 19.18
N ILE A 87 12.98 13.57 20.44
CA ILE A 87 11.90 12.67 20.87
C ILE A 87 10.67 13.49 21.26
N HIS A 88 9.66 13.50 20.38
CA HIS A 88 8.36 14.14 20.62
C HIS A 88 7.28 13.44 19.78
N LEU A 89 6.06 13.37 20.30
CA LEU A 89 4.97 12.72 19.58
C LEU A 89 4.64 13.45 18.27
N SER A 90 4.81 12.78 17.13
CA SER A 90 4.36 13.28 15.83
C SER A 90 2.85 13.13 15.68
N VAL A 91 2.10 14.17 16.08
CA VAL A 91 0.62 14.17 16.01
C VAL A 91 0.14 14.01 14.57
N LYS A 92 0.82 14.64 13.60
CA LYS A 92 0.51 14.52 12.17
C LYS A 92 0.59 13.06 11.71
N HIS A 93 1.65 12.34 12.13
CA HIS A 93 1.82 10.93 11.76
C HIS A 93 0.84 10.03 12.51
N LEU A 94 0.54 10.31 13.78
CA LEU A 94 -0.50 9.60 14.54
C LEU A 94 -1.86 9.67 13.83
N ILE A 95 -2.26 10.86 13.38
CA ILE A 95 -3.49 11.04 12.59
C ILE A 95 -3.44 10.21 11.31
N SER A 96 -2.30 10.18 10.62
CA SER A 96 -2.11 9.36 9.41
C SER A 96 -2.22 7.86 9.70
N CYS A 97 -1.74 7.38 10.86
CA CYS A 97 -1.91 5.99 11.30
C CYS A 97 -3.39 5.65 11.56
N VAL A 98 -4.12 6.53 12.23
CA VAL A 98 -5.58 6.35 12.45
C VAL A 98 -6.33 6.33 11.12
N MET A 99 -6.00 7.23 10.20
CA MET A 99 -6.59 7.26 8.85
C MET A 99 -6.25 5.99 8.05
N CYS A 100 -5.04 5.46 8.20
CA CYS A 100 -4.62 4.19 7.60
C CYS A 100 -5.49 3.02 8.11
N LEU A 101 -5.72 2.92 9.42
CA LEU A 101 -6.57 1.90 10.01
C LEU A 101 -8.03 2.01 9.54
N ALA A 102 -8.58 3.23 9.50
CA ALA A 102 -9.91 3.47 8.98
C ALA A 102 -10.04 3.09 7.51
N ALA A 103 -9.04 3.44 6.69
CA ALA A 103 -8.98 3.08 5.28
C ALA A 103 -8.83 1.56 5.08
N CYS A 104 -8.12 0.86 5.98
CA CYS A 104 -8.02 -0.60 5.97
C CYS A 104 -9.39 -1.26 6.15
N GLU A 105 -10.17 -0.84 7.13
CA GLU A 105 -11.51 -1.37 7.34
C GLU A 105 -12.45 -1.01 6.18
N ALA A 106 -12.37 0.20 5.65
CA ALA A 106 -13.13 0.61 4.47
C ALA A 106 -12.77 -0.25 3.25
N GLY A 107 -11.49 -0.46 2.97
CA GLY A 107 -11.00 -1.32 1.90
C GLY A 107 -11.48 -2.75 2.06
N PHE A 108 -11.42 -3.31 3.27
CA PHE A 108 -11.92 -4.64 3.57
C PHE A 108 -13.42 -4.78 3.29
N LEU A 109 -14.24 -3.86 3.80
CA LEU A 109 -15.69 -3.92 3.66
C LEU A 109 -16.14 -3.75 2.20
N LEU A 110 -15.53 -2.80 1.49
CA LEU A 110 -15.89 -2.49 0.10
C LEU A 110 -15.46 -3.59 -0.87
N THR A 111 -14.27 -4.17 -0.71
CA THR A 111 -13.71 -5.08 -1.73
C THR A 111 -13.99 -6.55 -1.47
N ARG A 112 -14.52 -6.90 -0.32
CA ARG A 112 -14.86 -8.25 0.12
C ARG A 112 -15.88 -8.96 -0.80
N ASN A 113 -16.80 -8.20 -1.39
CA ASN A 113 -17.84 -8.72 -2.27
C ASN A 113 -17.50 -8.46 -3.75
N HIS A 114 -16.87 -9.43 -4.41
CA HIS A 114 -16.46 -9.31 -5.82
C HIS A 114 -17.63 -9.11 -6.79
N GLU A 115 -18.82 -9.68 -6.50
CA GLU A 115 -19.98 -9.52 -7.37
C GLU A 115 -20.57 -8.10 -7.28
N TRP A 116 -20.51 -7.48 -6.09
CA TRP A 116 -20.90 -6.09 -5.92
C TRP A 116 -19.95 -5.16 -6.68
N ILE A 117 -18.63 -5.37 -6.57
CA ILE A 117 -17.63 -4.60 -7.32
C ILE A 117 -17.86 -4.76 -8.82
N ARG A 118 -18.08 -5.98 -9.30
CA ARG A 118 -18.33 -6.24 -10.72
C ARG A 118 -19.57 -5.52 -11.25
N LYS A 119 -20.68 -5.56 -10.51
CA LYS A 119 -21.91 -4.84 -10.87
C LYS A 119 -21.72 -3.33 -10.89
N ASN A 120 -20.87 -2.81 -10.01
CA ASN A 120 -20.66 -1.38 -9.80
C ASN A 120 -19.36 -0.86 -10.40
N LYS A 121 -18.70 -1.62 -11.28
CA LYS A 121 -17.39 -1.24 -11.87
C LYS A 121 -17.40 0.12 -12.56
N LYS A 122 -18.54 0.54 -13.11
CA LYS A 122 -18.70 1.87 -13.72
C LYS A 122 -18.37 3.01 -12.75
N TYR A 123 -18.69 2.85 -11.46
CA TYR A 123 -18.38 3.86 -10.45
C TYR A 123 -16.89 3.93 -10.14
N ILE A 124 -16.16 2.81 -10.30
CA ILE A 124 -14.68 2.79 -10.17
C ILE A 124 -14.05 3.59 -11.32
N TYR A 125 -14.53 3.40 -12.55
CA TYR A 125 -14.07 4.19 -13.71
C TYR A 125 -14.39 5.68 -13.53
N ILE A 126 -15.60 6.01 -13.05
CA ILE A 126 -16.00 7.40 -12.76
C ILE A 126 -15.08 7.98 -11.66
N LEU A 127 -14.78 7.21 -10.61
CA LEU A 127 -13.89 7.66 -9.54
C LEU A 127 -12.47 7.92 -10.07
N ILE A 128 -11.92 7.03 -10.90
CA ILE A 128 -10.63 7.27 -11.55
C ILE A 128 -10.67 8.56 -12.37
N LEU A 129 -11.73 8.78 -13.15
CA LEU A 129 -11.90 10.00 -13.95
C LEU A 129 -12.02 11.25 -13.07
N LEU A 130 -12.76 11.20 -11.97
CA LEU A 130 -12.89 12.32 -11.03
C LEU A 130 -11.56 12.64 -10.33
N LEU A 131 -10.82 11.62 -9.89
CA LEU A 131 -9.47 11.80 -9.35
C LEU A 131 -8.53 12.42 -10.38
N PHE A 132 -8.71 12.07 -11.64
CA PHE A 132 -8.00 12.62 -12.76
C PHE A 132 -8.30 14.10 -13.00
N ILE A 133 -9.59 14.41 -13.07
CA ILE A 133 -10.08 15.78 -13.21
C ILE A 133 -9.56 16.64 -12.04
N SER A 134 -9.52 16.08 -10.83
CA SER A 134 -9.00 16.80 -9.66
C SER A 134 -7.51 17.15 -9.82
N ILE A 135 -6.72 16.28 -10.45
CA ILE A 135 -5.31 16.59 -10.75
C ILE A 135 -5.22 17.77 -11.73
N ILE A 136 -6.06 17.79 -12.77
CA ILE A 136 -6.00 18.84 -13.79
C ILE A 136 -6.37 20.20 -13.23
N PHE A 137 -7.41 20.28 -12.38
CA PHE A 137 -8.00 21.55 -11.96
C PHE A 137 -7.50 22.08 -10.61
N PHE A 138 -7.03 21.20 -9.72
CA PHE A 138 -6.76 21.57 -8.32
C PHE A 138 -5.32 21.34 -7.87
N THR A 139 -4.41 20.90 -8.75
CA THR A 139 -3.02 20.73 -8.35
C THR A 139 -2.22 22.03 -8.46
N ASP A 140 -1.23 22.15 -7.57
CA ASP A 140 -0.23 23.21 -7.58
C ASP A 140 0.65 23.16 -8.85
N ASN A 141 1.57 24.12 -9.00
CA ASN A 141 2.52 24.21 -10.10
C ASN A 141 3.29 22.90 -10.39
N GLN A 142 3.43 22.04 -9.38
CA GLN A 142 4.05 20.72 -9.52
C GLN A 142 3.13 19.65 -10.13
N LYS A 143 1.85 19.95 -10.36
CA LYS A 143 0.83 19.06 -10.97
C LYS A 143 0.67 17.68 -10.28
N LYS A 144 1.00 17.57 -9.00
CA LYS A 144 0.97 16.28 -8.25
C LYS A 144 0.13 16.33 -6.99
N TRP A 145 0.17 17.45 -6.30
CA TRP A 145 -0.42 17.61 -4.97
C TRP A 145 -1.58 18.59 -5.00
N ILE A 146 -2.66 18.24 -4.31
CA ILE A 146 -3.77 19.14 -4.00
C ILE A 146 -3.59 19.59 -2.56
N THR A 147 -3.35 20.86 -2.34
CA THR A 147 -3.13 21.43 -1.02
C THR A 147 -4.43 22.06 -0.51
N ILE A 148 -4.95 21.57 0.62
CA ILE A 148 -6.13 22.11 1.29
C ILE A 148 -5.74 22.49 2.71
N GLY A 149 -5.41 23.76 2.91
CA GLY A 149 -4.85 24.24 4.19
C GLY A 149 -3.51 23.57 4.50
N SER A 150 -3.41 22.90 5.64
CA SER A 150 -2.19 22.17 6.06
C SER A 150 -2.11 20.73 5.54
N PHE A 151 -3.13 20.27 4.80
CA PHE A 151 -3.17 18.90 4.27
C PHE A 151 -2.86 18.89 2.78
N SER A 152 -1.96 17.98 2.37
CA SER A 152 -1.67 17.70 0.97
C SER A 152 -2.14 16.31 0.60
N ILE A 153 -2.87 16.21 -0.49
CA ILE A 153 -3.43 14.97 -1.02
C ILE A 153 -2.84 14.72 -2.39
N GLN A 154 -2.32 13.53 -2.62
CA GLN A 154 -1.86 13.09 -3.94
C GLN A 154 -2.91 12.13 -4.53
N PRO A 155 -3.69 12.57 -5.54
CA PRO A 155 -4.76 11.74 -6.11
C PRO A 155 -4.27 10.44 -6.74
N SER A 156 -3.05 10.39 -7.26
CA SER A 156 -2.45 9.16 -7.82
C SER A 156 -2.38 8.02 -6.80
N GLU A 157 -2.24 8.34 -5.49
CA GLU A 157 -2.27 7.32 -4.44
C GLU A 157 -3.60 6.56 -4.39
N PHE A 158 -4.72 7.25 -4.61
CA PHE A 158 -6.06 6.65 -4.63
C PHE A 158 -6.40 5.99 -5.97
N ILE A 159 -5.74 6.38 -7.05
CA ILE A 159 -5.89 5.71 -8.35
C ILE A 159 -5.33 4.29 -8.29
N LYS A 160 -4.26 4.02 -7.54
CA LYS A 160 -3.65 2.68 -7.41
C LYS A 160 -4.64 1.60 -6.99
N PRO A 161 -5.33 1.69 -5.83
CA PRO A 161 -6.31 0.69 -5.44
C PRO A 161 -7.46 0.56 -6.44
N CYS A 162 -7.93 1.66 -7.03
CA CYS A 162 -8.95 1.63 -8.07
C CYS A 162 -8.47 0.84 -9.30
N PHE A 163 -7.24 1.06 -9.74
CA PHE A 163 -6.65 0.35 -10.88
C PHE A 163 -6.49 -1.15 -10.60
N ILE A 164 -6.07 -1.54 -9.40
CA ILE A 164 -6.01 -2.94 -8.99
C ILE A 164 -7.41 -3.59 -9.04
N LEU A 165 -8.46 -2.88 -8.62
CA LEU A 165 -9.84 -3.37 -8.71
C LEU A 165 -10.30 -3.54 -10.16
N VAL A 166 -9.95 -2.62 -11.05
CA VAL A 166 -10.20 -2.75 -12.51
C VAL A 166 -9.48 -3.97 -13.07
N CYS A 167 -8.21 -4.16 -12.72
CA CYS A 167 -7.44 -5.35 -13.10
C CYS A 167 -8.10 -6.63 -12.62
N ALA A 168 -8.52 -6.69 -11.35
CA ALA A 168 -9.16 -7.85 -10.75
C ALA A 168 -10.53 -8.16 -11.38
N ALA A 169 -11.33 -7.13 -11.68
CA ALA A 169 -12.61 -7.30 -12.35
C ALA A 169 -12.44 -7.82 -13.78
N SER A 170 -11.44 -7.34 -14.51
CA SER A 170 -11.19 -7.73 -15.90
C SER A 170 -10.83 -9.21 -16.09
N ILE A 171 -10.25 -9.86 -15.06
CA ILE A 171 -9.88 -11.29 -15.15
C ILE A 171 -11.10 -12.19 -15.13
N VAL A 172 -12.13 -11.85 -14.36
CA VAL A 172 -13.32 -12.68 -14.17
C VAL A 172 -14.31 -12.56 -15.34
N GLU A 173 -14.29 -11.43 -16.03
CA GLU A 173 -15.20 -11.14 -17.14
C GLU A 173 -14.56 -11.50 -18.47
N LEU A 174 -14.94 -12.67 -19.00
CA LEU A 174 -14.55 -13.12 -20.35
C LEU A 174 -15.71 -12.91 -21.34
N HIS A 175 -16.30 -11.72 -21.32
CA HIS A 175 -17.39 -11.39 -22.23
C HIS A 175 -16.83 -11.02 -23.61
N GLU A 176 -17.52 -11.50 -24.64
CA GLU A 176 -17.34 -11.17 -26.06
C GLU A 176 -15.91 -11.02 -26.58
N LYS A 177 -15.49 -11.94 -27.41
CA LYS A 177 -14.24 -11.87 -28.14
C LYS A 177 -14.42 -10.89 -29.31
N LEU A 178 -13.75 -9.75 -29.24
CA LEU A 178 -13.62 -8.87 -30.39
C LEU A 178 -12.52 -9.43 -31.30
N LYS A 179 -12.83 -9.58 -32.59
CA LYS A 179 -11.85 -9.92 -33.61
C LYS A 179 -11.19 -8.61 -34.07
N ILE A 180 -9.93 -8.43 -33.75
CA ILE A 180 -9.12 -7.30 -34.20
C ILE A 180 -8.04 -7.86 -35.13
N GLY A 181 -8.27 -7.77 -36.44
CA GLY A 181 -7.40 -8.39 -37.43
C GLY A 181 -7.29 -9.90 -37.23
N PHE A 182 -6.07 -10.40 -37.00
CA PHE A 182 -5.77 -11.82 -36.76
C PHE A 182 -5.93 -12.25 -35.28
N PHE A 183 -6.28 -11.34 -34.39
CA PHE A 183 -6.31 -11.59 -32.93
C PHE A 183 -7.72 -11.55 -32.37
N TYR A 184 -7.97 -12.43 -31.42
CA TYR A 184 -9.17 -12.39 -30.58
C TYR A 184 -8.82 -11.79 -29.23
N LEU A 185 -9.33 -10.59 -28.92
CA LEU A 185 -9.17 -9.93 -27.65
C LEU A 185 -10.53 -9.87 -26.94
N SER A 186 -10.56 -10.12 -25.62
CA SER A 186 -11.80 -9.91 -24.88
C SER A 186 -12.03 -8.40 -24.69
N LYS A 187 -13.27 -7.96 -24.76
CA LYS A 187 -13.67 -6.55 -24.53
C LYS A 187 -13.09 -6.00 -23.23
N ASP A 188 -13.08 -6.81 -22.16
CA ASP A 188 -12.56 -6.42 -20.86
C ASP A 188 -11.03 -6.21 -20.87
N SER A 189 -10.29 -7.00 -21.64
CA SER A 189 -8.85 -6.80 -21.82
C SER A 189 -8.55 -5.50 -22.58
N LEU A 190 -9.37 -5.17 -23.60
CA LEU A 190 -9.23 -3.90 -24.31
C LEU A 190 -9.48 -2.70 -23.38
N ILE A 191 -10.55 -2.75 -22.60
CA ILE A 191 -10.86 -1.70 -21.61
C ILE A 191 -9.71 -1.57 -20.61
N LEU A 192 -9.15 -2.68 -20.09
CA LEU A 192 -8.00 -2.65 -19.20
C LEU A 192 -6.79 -1.96 -19.83
N CYS A 193 -6.47 -2.27 -21.10
CA CYS A 193 -5.37 -1.63 -21.81
C CYS A 193 -5.62 -0.13 -21.99
N ILE A 194 -6.85 0.27 -22.35
CA ILE A 194 -7.22 1.70 -22.51
C ILE A 194 -7.06 2.44 -21.17
N VAL A 195 -7.56 1.87 -20.06
CA VAL A 195 -7.42 2.48 -18.72
C VAL A 195 -5.96 2.56 -18.32
N ALA A 196 -5.16 1.53 -18.59
CA ALA A 196 -3.73 1.55 -18.29
C ALA A 196 -2.99 2.64 -19.10
N LEU A 197 -3.23 2.72 -20.40
CA LEU A 197 -2.65 3.75 -21.26
C LEU A 197 -3.04 5.15 -20.79
N PHE A 198 -4.30 5.34 -20.41
CA PHE A 198 -4.79 6.60 -19.88
C PHE A 198 -4.07 6.99 -18.58
N ILE A 199 -3.89 6.05 -17.64
CA ILE A 199 -3.15 6.27 -16.39
C ILE A 199 -1.68 6.60 -16.69
N PHE A 200 -1.02 5.85 -17.58
CA PHE A 200 0.37 6.12 -17.94
C PHE A 200 0.56 7.48 -18.61
N ALA A 201 -0.32 7.85 -19.54
CA ALA A 201 -0.30 9.16 -20.17
C ALA A 201 -0.46 10.30 -19.16
N LEU A 202 -1.32 10.11 -18.16
CA LEU A 202 -1.47 11.08 -17.08
C LEU A 202 -0.21 11.21 -16.23
N GLN A 203 0.32 10.10 -15.72
CA GLN A 203 1.52 10.15 -14.88
C GLN A 203 2.68 10.82 -15.62
N TRP A 204 2.79 10.54 -16.91
CA TRP A 204 3.75 11.21 -17.78
C TRP A 204 3.48 12.71 -17.87
N TRP A 205 2.25 13.13 -18.11
CA TRP A 205 1.87 14.55 -18.19
C TRP A 205 2.08 15.29 -16.86
N CYS A 206 1.84 14.63 -15.73
CA CYS A 206 2.07 15.17 -14.38
C CYS A 206 3.56 15.17 -13.99
N HIS A 207 4.46 14.69 -14.83
CA HIS A 207 5.86 14.44 -14.48
C HIS A 207 6.05 13.55 -13.23
N ASP A 208 5.06 12.70 -12.93
CA ASP A 208 5.11 11.77 -11.81
C ASP A 208 5.77 10.44 -12.21
N LEU A 209 7.07 10.53 -12.54
CA LEU A 209 7.85 9.37 -12.97
C LEU A 209 7.99 8.32 -11.88
N GLY A 210 7.88 8.72 -10.61
CA GLY A 210 7.96 7.81 -9.48
C GLY A 210 6.80 6.82 -9.39
N SER A 211 5.58 7.25 -9.74
CA SER A 211 4.40 6.38 -9.72
C SER A 211 4.31 5.44 -10.93
N LEU A 212 4.91 5.81 -12.07
CA LEU A 212 4.85 5.01 -13.31
C LEU A 212 5.28 3.55 -13.13
N PRO A 213 6.44 3.22 -12.51
CA PRO A 213 6.86 1.84 -12.32
C PRO A 213 5.86 1.05 -11.47
N THR A 214 5.23 1.69 -10.48
CA THR A 214 4.23 1.03 -9.62
C THR A 214 2.99 0.64 -10.42
N PHE A 215 2.44 1.54 -11.24
CA PHE A 215 1.32 1.22 -12.14
C PHE A 215 1.72 0.19 -13.20
N GLY A 216 2.94 0.29 -13.73
CA GLY A 216 3.51 -0.67 -14.67
C GLY A 216 3.56 -2.09 -14.07
N MET A 217 4.04 -2.23 -12.84
CA MET A 217 4.13 -3.51 -12.16
C MET A 217 2.75 -4.11 -11.87
N ILE A 218 1.77 -3.28 -11.44
CA ILE A 218 0.38 -3.73 -11.28
C ILE A 218 -0.17 -4.25 -12.61
N PHE A 219 0.05 -3.53 -13.71
CA PHE A 219 -0.41 -3.93 -15.05
C PHE A 219 0.25 -5.21 -15.54
N LEU A 220 1.56 -5.35 -15.39
CA LEU A 220 2.31 -6.57 -15.74
C LEU A 220 1.83 -7.77 -14.92
N CYS A 221 1.58 -7.57 -13.63
CA CYS A 221 0.99 -8.58 -12.77
C CYS A 221 -0.41 -9.00 -13.24
N ALA A 222 -1.24 -8.04 -13.69
CA ALA A 222 -2.56 -8.31 -14.26
C ALA A 222 -2.47 -9.12 -15.55
N LEU A 223 -1.54 -8.77 -16.44
CA LEU A 223 -1.30 -9.52 -17.69
C LEU A 223 -0.82 -10.94 -17.39
N PHE A 224 0.10 -11.10 -16.44
CA PHE A 224 0.60 -12.41 -16.02
C PHE A 224 -0.53 -13.30 -15.44
N CYS A 225 -1.31 -12.77 -14.50
CA CYS A 225 -2.45 -13.47 -13.94
C CYS A 225 -3.49 -13.82 -15.02
N ARG A 226 -3.70 -12.94 -16.00
CA ARG A 226 -4.56 -13.19 -17.14
C ARG A 226 -4.03 -14.31 -18.02
N PHE A 227 -2.72 -14.34 -18.27
CA PHE A 227 -2.06 -15.40 -19.01
C PHE A 227 -2.20 -16.77 -18.33
N CYS A 228 -2.05 -16.80 -17.00
CA CYS A 228 -2.21 -18.03 -16.20
C CYS A 228 -3.68 -18.48 -16.05
N TYR A 229 -4.67 -17.65 -16.46
CA TYR A 229 -6.07 -18.00 -16.30
C TYR A 229 -6.51 -19.06 -17.33
N PRO A 230 -6.95 -20.26 -16.91
CA PRO A 230 -7.19 -21.39 -17.83
C PRO A 230 -8.21 -21.14 -18.92
N LYS A 231 -9.19 -20.25 -18.66
CA LYS A 231 -10.25 -19.89 -19.62
C LYS A 231 -9.83 -18.80 -20.61
N ALA A 232 -8.73 -18.09 -20.34
CA ALA A 232 -8.23 -17.01 -21.20
C ALA A 232 -7.32 -17.58 -22.27
N LYS A 233 -7.81 -18.26 -23.28
CA LYS A 233 -7.00 -18.79 -24.40
C LYS A 233 -6.22 -17.68 -25.11
N ILE A 234 -5.11 -17.21 -24.50
CA ILE A 234 -4.21 -16.21 -25.06
C ILE A 234 -3.19 -16.91 -25.96
N SER A 235 -3.06 -16.47 -27.18
CA SER A 235 -2.06 -16.99 -28.10
C SER A 235 -0.64 -16.67 -27.61
N LYS A 236 0.27 -17.65 -27.58
CA LYS A 236 1.68 -17.44 -27.27
C LYS A 236 2.31 -16.34 -28.15
N ARG A 237 1.84 -16.19 -29.38
CA ARG A 237 2.29 -15.12 -30.30
C ARG A 237 1.95 -13.74 -29.77
N ILE A 238 0.76 -13.52 -29.22
CA ILE A 238 0.35 -12.23 -28.62
C ILE A 238 1.25 -11.89 -27.45
N VAL A 239 1.57 -12.85 -26.59
CA VAL A 239 2.47 -12.66 -25.47
C VAL A 239 3.86 -12.27 -25.94
N ALA A 240 4.40 -12.98 -26.93
CA ALA A 240 5.71 -12.67 -27.51
C ALA A 240 5.73 -11.26 -28.11
N ILE A 241 4.71 -10.87 -28.90
CA ILE A 241 4.59 -9.53 -29.47
C ILE A 241 4.52 -8.46 -28.37
N ALA A 242 3.71 -8.70 -27.30
CA ALA A 242 3.58 -7.77 -26.20
C ALA A 242 4.91 -7.61 -25.41
N CYS A 243 5.66 -8.70 -25.21
CA CYS A 243 6.99 -8.65 -24.60
C CYS A 243 7.98 -7.87 -25.48
N ILE A 244 8.02 -8.14 -26.80
CA ILE A 244 8.91 -7.42 -27.73
C ILE A 244 8.53 -5.94 -27.77
N ALA A 245 7.24 -5.62 -27.88
CA ALA A 245 6.78 -4.24 -27.85
C ALA A 245 7.14 -3.52 -26.56
N GLY A 246 6.99 -4.20 -25.39
CA GLY A 246 7.41 -3.67 -24.12
C GLY A 246 8.90 -3.36 -24.05
N ILE A 247 9.75 -4.27 -24.54
CA ILE A 247 11.20 -4.06 -24.62
C ILE A 247 11.53 -2.88 -25.54
N LEU A 248 10.89 -2.80 -26.70
CA LEU A 248 11.11 -1.68 -27.65
C LEU A 248 10.68 -0.34 -27.05
N ILE A 249 9.56 -0.31 -26.30
CA ILE A 249 9.11 0.90 -25.59
C ILE A 249 10.13 1.30 -24.52
N LEU A 250 10.69 0.36 -23.77
CA LEU A 250 11.73 0.65 -22.77
C LEU A 250 13.00 1.20 -23.42
N ILE A 251 13.45 0.61 -24.54
CA ILE A 251 14.59 1.10 -25.32
C ILE A 251 14.32 2.50 -25.86
N ALA A 252 13.14 2.73 -26.40
CA ALA A 252 12.73 4.04 -26.91
C ALA A 252 12.66 5.07 -25.76
N ALA A 253 12.06 4.71 -24.62
CA ALA A 253 12.02 5.59 -23.46
C ALA A 253 13.41 5.94 -22.94
N TRP A 254 14.36 5.02 -23.00
CA TRP A 254 15.75 5.27 -22.63
C TRP A 254 16.45 6.24 -23.59
N ASN A 255 16.28 6.07 -24.90
CA ASN A 255 17.00 6.87 -25.92
C ASN A 255 16.32 8.21 -26.24
N PHE A 256 14.99 8.28 -26.16
CA PHE A 256 14.20 9.45 -26.55
C PHE A 256 13.51 10.11 -25.34
N ALA A 257 13.98 9.84 -24.14
CA ALA A 257 13.45 10.45 -22.94
C ALA A 257 13.65 11.99 -22.99
N PRO A 258 12.66 12.79 -22.54
CA PRO A 258 12.83 14.23 -22.38
C PRO A 258 14.04 14.59 -21.51
N GLU A 259 14.61 15.76 -21.70
CA GLU A 259 15.82 16.21 -21.03
C GLU A 259 15.73 16.10 -19.49
N TYR A 260 14.56 16.41 -18.90
CA TYR A 260 14.34 16.29 -17.47
C TYR A 260 14.39 14.83 -16.95
N VAL A 261 14.05 13.86 -17.80
CA VAL A 261 14.17 12.42 -17.48
C VAL A 261 15.62 11.99 -17.59
N GLN A 262 16.30 12.39 -18.68
CA GLN A 262 17.71 12.10 -18.90
C GLN A 262 18.59 12.66 -17.78
N LYS A 263 18.34 13.91 -17.34
CA LYS A 263 19.01 14.49 -16.18
C LYS A 263 18.88 13.62 -14.93
N ARG A 264 17.68 13.10 -14.64
CA ARG A 264 17.47 12.22 -13.49
C ARG A 264 18.13 10.84 -13.62
N LEU A 265 18.24 10.32 -14.86
CA LEU A 265 18.85 9.01 -15.11
C LEU A 265 20.39 9.05 -15.03
N HIS A 266 21.00 10.21 -15.30
CA HIS A 266 22.46 10.36 -15.42
C HIS A 266 23.07 11.32 -14.40
N VAL A 267 22.39 11.57 -13.27
CA VAL A 267 22.93 12.42 -12.21
C VAL A 267 24.15 11.74 -11.59
N ASP A 268 25.32 12.37 -11.72
CA ASP A 268 26.45 12.08 -10.84
C ASP A 268 26.22 12.84 -9.53
N ILE A 269 25.69 12.14 -8.54
CA ILE A 269 25.28 12.76 -7.28
C ILE A 269 26.44 13.40 -6.54
N TRP A 270 27.67 12.92 -6.74
CA TRP A 270 28.85 13.46 -6.06
C TRP A 270 29.40 14.69 -6.79
N ALA A 271 29.32 14.75 -8.11
CA ALA A 271 29.69 15.91 -8.89
C ALA A 271 28.70 17.07 -8.68
N ASP A 272 27.40 16.76 -8.50
CA ASP A 272 26.34 17.75 -8.24
C ASP A 272 25.79 17.63 -6.80
N ARG A 273 26.70 17.52 -5.83
CA ARG A 273 26.35 17.30 -4.42
C ARG A 273 25.46 18.39 -3.81
N TYR A 274 25.54 19.63 -4.28
CA TYR A 274 24.77 20.76 -3.77
C TYR A 274 23.55 21.12 -4.64
N GLY A 275 23.34 20.41 -5.74
CA GLY A 275 22.20 20.56 -6.65
C GLY A 275 21.26 19.34 -6.62
N ASP A 276 21.03 18.74 -7.77
CA ASP A 276 20.08 17.64 -7.94
C ASP A 276 20.47 16.36 -7.16
N GLY A 277 21.76 16.17 -6.85
CA GLY A 277 22.27 15.04 -6.06
C GLY A 277 22.20 15.21 -4.53
N TYR A 278 21.82 16.40 -4.03
CA TYR A 278 21.92 16.76 -2.62
C TYR A 278 21.22 15.74 -1.68
N GLN A 279 19.96 15.45 -1.93
CA GLN A 279 19.19 14.53 -1.07
C GLN A 279 19.79 13.11 -1.04
N GLN A 280 20.25 12.60 -2.17
CA GLN A 280 20.85 11.25 -2.25
C GLN A 280 22.21 11.20 -1.56
N CYS A 281 23.05 12.22 -1.73
CA CYS A 281 24.32 12.31 -1.03
C CYS A 281 24.14 12.32 0.48
N GLU A 282 23.23 13.16 0.99
CA GLU A 282 22.97 13.23 2.43
C GLU A 282 22.34 11.92 2.94
N ALA A 283 21.46 11.27 2.15
CA ALA A 283 20.92 9.96 2.48
C ALA A 283 22.03 8.90 2.64
N LEU A 284 22.98 8.83 1.70
CA LEU A 284 24.12 7.89 1.79
C LEU A 284 25.03 8.18 2.98
N ILE A 285 25.29 9.47 3.25
CA ILE A 285 26.08 9.90 4.42
C ILE A 285 25.37 9.48 5.71
N GLY A 286 24.05 9.69 5.79
CA GLY A 286 23.25 9.27 6.94
C GLY A 286 23.26 7.76 7.16
N ILE A 287 23.10 6.96 6.11
CA ILE A 287 23.18 5.49 6.18
C ILE A 287 24.57 5.07 6.70
N ALA A 288 25.63 5.64 6.16
CA ALA A 288 27.00 5.34 6.58
C ALA A 288 27.26 5.73 8.04
N LYS A 289 26.78 6.91 8.46
CA LYS A 289 26.89 7.40 9.83
C LYS A 289 26.13 6.54 10.84
N GLY A 290 24.95 6.05 10.47
CA GLY A 290 24.15 5.18 11.32
C GLY A 290 24.75 3.79 11.52
N GLY A 291 25.44 3.26 10.53
CA GLY A 291 26.01 1.90 10.61
C GLY A 291 24.96 0.83 10.95
N TRP A 292 25.32 -0.16 11.75
CA TRP A 292 24.42 -1.25 12.10
C TRP A 292 23.38 -0.90 13.16
N LEU A 293 23.71 -0.07 14.16
CA LEU A 293 22.88 0.15 15.35
C LEU A 293 22.36 1.59 15.47
N GLY A 294 22.72 2.48 14.56
CA GLY A 294 22.30 3.88 14.56
C GLY A 294 23.03 4.76 15.57
N VAL A 295 22.91 6.05 15.38
CA VAL A 295 23.46 7.06 16.33
C VAL A 295 22.59 7.23 17.57
N GLY A 296 21.42 6.61 17.60
CA GLY A 296 20.39 6.69 18.64
C GLY A 296 19.21 7.57 18.23
N ALA A 297 18.03 7.20 18.72
CA ALA A 297 16.78 7.90 18.44
C ALA A 297 16.86 9.38 18.81
N GLY A 298 16.50 10.26 17.88
CA GLY A 298 16.55 11.72 18.08
C GLY A 298 17.93 12.36 17.98
N ASN A 299 18.99 11.58 17.68
CA ASN A 299 20.37 12.09 17.55
C ASN A 299 20.80 12.20 16.08
N GLY A 300 19.91 11.91 15.14
CA GLY A 300 20.17 12.05 13.71
C GLY A 300 20.35 13.51 13.29
N SER A 301 20.85 13.71 12.09
CA SER A 301 21.02 15.04 11.45
C SER A 301 20.20 15.19 10.18
N LEU A 302 19.74 14.07 9.58
CA LEU A 302 18.95 14.05 8.35
C LEU A 302 17.59 14.74 8.49
N TYR A 303 17.08 14.95 9.73
CA TYR A 303 15.83 15.70 9.93
C TYR A 303 15.90 17.14 9.37
N LYS A 304 17.08 17.68 9.11
CA LYS A 304 17.30 19.01 8.51
C LYS A 304 17.11 19.00 6.99
N ILE A 305 17.07 17.83 6.37
CA ILE A 305 16.97 17.65 4.92
C ILE A 305 15.50 17.63 4.53
N PHE A 306 15.18 18.28 3.41
CA PHE A 306 13.80 18.25 2.87
C PHE A 306 13.34 16.82 2.62
N ALA A 307 12.10 16.50 2.98
CA ALA A 307 11.45 15.19 2.82
C ALA A 307 12.21 14.02 3.49
N HIS A 308 12.96 14.29 4.57
CA HIS A 308 13.63 13.27 5.39
C HIS A 308 12.65 12.23 5.97
N ASP A 309 11.44 12.65 6.27
CA ASP A 309 10.37 11.86 6.87
C ASP A 309 9.50 11.13 5.82
N SER A 310 9.71 11.36 4.54
CA SER A 310 8.92 10.79 3.44
C SER A 310 9.78 10.10 2.40
N ASP A 311 10.49 10.86 1.58
CA ASP A 311 11.15 10.35 0.36
C ASP A 311 12.46 9.61 0.67
N ILE A 312 13.22 10.06 1.67
CA ILE A 312 14.47 9.44 2.14
C ILE A 312 14.33 8.83 3.55
N VAL A 313 13.10 8.50 3.95
CA VAL A 313 12.81 7.97 5.30
C VAL A 313 13.62 6.73 5.64
N PHE A 314 13.91 5.86 4.67
CA PHE A 314 14.76 4.68 4.88
C PHE A 314 16.16 5.09 5.39
N ALA A 315 16.77 6.11 4.78
CA ALA A 315 18.06 6.62 5.21
C ALA A 315 18.00 7.28 6.60
N THR A 316 16.93 8.01 6.89
CA THR A 316 16.72 8.64 8.20
C THR A 316 16.57 7.59 9.31
N ILE A 317 15.84 6.50 9.04
CA ILE A 317 15.76 5.36 9.96
C ILE A 317 17.14 4.71 10.12
N CYS A 318 17.89 4.52 9.02
CA CYS A 318 19.25 3.98 9.10
C CYS A 318 20.18 4.86 9.93
N GLU A 319 20.11 6.20 9.81
CA GLU A 319 20.94 7.10 10.62
C GLU A 319 20.65 6.96 12.10
N GLU A 320 19.38 7.05 12.51
CA GLU A 320 19.03 7.07 13.94
C GLU A 320 18.98 5.69 14.59
N TRP A 321 18.42 4.69 13.88
CA TRP A 321 18.17 3.35 14.41
C TRP A 321 19.12 2.28 13.88
N GLY A 322 19.85 2.59 12.82
CA GLY A 322 20.79 1.68 12.16
C GLY A 322 20.15 0.80 11.11
N LEU A 323 21.02 0.21 10.28
CA LEU A 323 20.62 -0.67 9.19
C LEU A 323 19.86 -1.91 9.69
N LEU A 324 20.15 -2.40 10.90
CA LEU A 324 19.49 -3.56 11.48
C LEU A 324 17.98 -3.31 11.66
N TYR A 325 17.60 -2.22 12.34
CA TYR A 325 16.18 -1.91 12.59
C TYR A 325 15.44 -1.46 11.33
N ALA A 326 16.13 -0.72 10.45
CA ALA A 326 15.60 -0.37 9.13
C ALA A 326 15.26 -1.64 8.33
N SER A 327 16.18 -2.61 8.26
CA SER A 327 15.96 -3.87 7.55
C SER A 327 14.90 -4.74 8.20
N LEU A 328 14.81 -4.81 9.54
CA LEU A 328 13.76 -5.54 10.24
C LEU A 328 12.38 -4.96 10.00
N SER A 329 12.23 -3.63 9.92
CA SER A 329 10.95 -2.99 9.61
C SER A 329 10.49 -3.29 8.17
N VAL A 330 11.42 -3.27 7.20
CA VAL A 330 11.17 -3.70 5.81
C VAL A 330 10.79 -5.18 5.75
N LEU A 331 11.53 -6.02 6.47
CA LEU A 331 11.26 -7.47 6.54
C LEU A 331 9.88 -7.77 7.12
N LEU A 332 9.42 -7.01 8.11
CA LEU A 332 8.07 -7.17 8.68
C LEU A 332 6.98 -6.90 7.63
N ILE A 333 7.15 -5.88 6.78
CA ILE A 333 6.24 -5.63 5.64
C ILE A 333 6.29 -6.80 4.65
N LEU A 334 7.48 -7.29 4.31
CA LEU A 334 7.64 -8.44 3.41
C LEU A 334 6.98 -9.70 3.98
N ILE A 335 7.14 -9.98 5.27
CA ILE A 335 6.48 -11.11 5.94
C ILE A 335 4.96 -10.96 5.87
N MET A 336 4.43 -9.76 6.10
CA MET A 336 2.99 -9.49 5.95
C MET A 336 2.49 -9.86 4.54
N LEU A 337 3.21 -9.48 3.50
CA LEU A 337 2.88 -9.82 2.11
C LEU A 337 3.01 -11.32 1.84
N MET A 338 4.08 -11.94 2.33
CA MET A 338 4.32 -13.38 2.17
C MET A 338 3.25 -14.24 2.85
N THR A 339 2.73 -13.85 4.04
CA THR A 339 1.65 -14.60 4.69
C THR A 339 0.40 -14.69 3.84
N VAL A 340 0.11 -13.65 3.05
CA VAL A 340 -1.04 -13.63 2.15
C VAL A 340 -0.77 -14.44 0.87
N LEU A 341 0.44 -14.36 0.32
CA LEU A 341 0.84 -15.14 -0.86
C LEU A 341 0.91 -16.64 -0.58
N MET A 342 1.34 -17.04 0.62
CA MET A 342 1.37 -18.47 1.01
C MET A 342 -0.03 -19.06 1.20
N ASN A 343 -1.05 -18.23 1.39
CA ASN A 343 -2.45 -18.64 1.52
C ASN A 343 -3.31 -17.93 0.46
N PRO A 344 -3.08 -18.19 -0.83
CA PRO A 344 -3.72 -17.44 -1.90
C PRO A 344 -5.24 -17.64 -1.90
N PRO A 345 -6.01 -16.58 -2.22
CA PRO A 345 -7.44 -16.68 -2.35
C PRO A 345 -7.85 -17.67 -3.45
N LYS A 346 -8.89 -18.46 -3.21
CA LYS A 346 -9.40 -19.45 -4.17
C LYS A 346 -10.11 -18.84 -5.39
N ASN A 347 -10.58 -17.60 -5.27
CA ASN A 347 -11.25 -16.88 -6.33
C ASN A 347 -10.24 -16.06 -7.13
N TYR A 348 -10.24 -16.18 -8.46
CA TYR A 348 -9.34 -15.46 -9.35
C TYR A 348 -9.40 -13.94 -9.21
N TYR A 349 -10.58 -13.36 -8.90
CA TYR A 349 -10.70 -11.93 -8.61
C TYR A 349 -9.84 -11.51 -7.41
N HIS A 350 -10.02 -12.20 -6.28
CA HIS A 350 -9.27 -11.89 -5.06
C HIS A 350 -7.79 -12.29 -5.19
N ALA A 351 -7.48 -13.32 -5.96
CA ALA A 351 -6.09 -13.70 -6.24
C ALA A 351 -5.35 -12.60 -7.03
N MET A 352 -5.99 -12.06 -8.08
CA MET A 352 -5.44 -10.93 -8.84
C MET A 352 -5.34 -9.67 -7.97
N MET A 353 -6.36 -9.38 -7.18
CA MET A 353 -6.36 -8.24 -6.25
C MET A 353 -5.19 -8.34 -5.27
N THR A 354 -4.99 -9.52 -4.67
CA THR A 354 -3.86 -9.80 -3.77
C THR A 354 -2.52 -9.64 -4.47
N ALA A 355 -2.35 -10.23 -5.64
CA ALA A 355 -1.14 -10.13 -6.43
C ALA A 355 -0.83 -8.68 -6.85
N GLY A 356 -1.85 -7.92 -7.27
CA GLY A 356 -1.71 -6.51 -7.63
C GLY A 356 -1.31 -5.62 -6.45
N VAL A 357 -1.89 -5.84 -5.27
CA VAL A 357 -1.50 -5.12 -4.05
C VAL A 357 -0.06 -5.46 -3.65
N THR A 358 0.31 -6.74 -3.67
CA THR A 358 1.68 -7.16 -3.37
C THR A 358 2.68 -6.55 -4.33
N ALA A 359 2.38 -6.55 -5.63
CA ALA A 359 3.22 -5.93 -6.66
C ALA A 359 3.39 -4.42 -6.42
N ALA A 360 2.32 -3.72 -6.04
CA ALA A 360 2.38 -2.29 -5.71
C ALA A 360 3.29 -2.01 -4.52
N PHE A 361 3.14 -2.74 -3.42
CA PHE A 361 3.99 -2.57 -2.23
C PHE A 361 5.45 -2.89 -2.51
N LEU A 362 5.74 -4.03 -3.17
CA LEU A 362 7.12 -4.40 -3.50
C LEU A 362 7.78 -3.33 -4.38
N MET A 363 7.06 -2.81 -5.38
CA MET A 363 7.62 -1.78 -6.26
C MET A 363 7.87 -0.46 -5.51
N GLN A 364 6.92 0.00 -4.68
CA GLN A 364 7.11 1.22 -3.89
C GLN A 364 8.27 1.10 -2.91
N MET A 365 8.39 -0.04 -2.20
CA MET A 365 9.52 -0.29 -1.31
C MET A 365 10.85 -0.27 -2.06
N SER A 366 10.92 -0.96 -3.22
CA SER A 366 12.12 -0.99 -4.05
C SER A 366 12.52 0.40 -4.53
N LEU A 367 11.56 1.21 -4.98
CA LEU A 367 11.82 2.57 -5.45
C LEU A 367 12.35 3.49 -4.35
N ASN A 368 11.81 3.41 -3.14
CA ASN A 368 12.28 4.23 -2.01
C ASN A 368 13.65 3.77 -1.52
N ILE A 369 13.82 2.49 -1.24
CA ILE A 369 15.06 1.94 -0.67
C ILE A 369 16.22 2.08 -1.68
N PHE A 370 16.02 1.59 -2.90
CA PHE A 370 17.10 1.63 -3.91
C PHE A 370 17.38 3.06 -4.40
N GLY A 371 16.37 3.94 -4.43
CA GLY A 371 16.55 5.36 -4.70
C GLY A 371 17.38 6.05 -3.59
N SER A 372 17.09 5.78 -2.32
CA SER A 372 17.85 6.31 -1.18
C SER A 372 19.29 5.77 -1.13
N CYS A 373 19.51 4.54 -1.62
CA CYS A 373 20.84 3.91 -1.72
C CYS A 373 21.57 4.23 -3.04
N ASN A 374 21.04 5.12 -3.88
CA ASN A 374 21.60 5.47 -5.19
C ASN A 374 21.84 4.26 -6.13
N LEU A 375 21.05 3.18 -5.98
CA LEU A 375 21.08 2.02 -6.89
C LEU A 375 20.22 2.24 -8.13
N ILE A 376 19.23 3.11 -8.03
CA ILE A 376 18.36 3.57 -9.10
C ILE A 376 18.18 5.08 -8.98
N PRO A 377 17.76 5.78 -10.05
CA PRO A 377 17.45 7.21 -9.98
C PRO A 377 16.43 7.52 -8.88
N PHE A 378 16.64 8.62 -8.18
CA PHE A 378 15.77 9.06 -7.09
C PHE A 378 14.39 9.47 -7.61
N THR A 379 13.34 8.87 -7.08
CA THR A 379 11.98 9.03 -7.60
C THR A 379 11.05 9.80 -6.67
N GLY A 380 11.42 10.01 -5.39
CA GLY A 380 10.57 10.66 -4.40
C GLY A 380 9.29 9.86 -4.07
N VAL A 381 9.35 8.53 -4.15
CA VAL A 381 8.25 7.65 -3.78
C VAL A 381 8.33 7.31 -2.30
N THR A 382 7.21 7.39 -1.60
CA THR A 382 7.13 7.09 -0.17
C THR A 382 7.34 5.60 0.12
N LEU A 383 8.02 5.28 1.23
CA LEU A 383 8.12 3.92 1.76
C LEU A 383 6.81 3.55 2.45
N PRO A 384 6.12 2.47 2.03
CA PRO A 384 4.83 2.10 2.59
C PRO A 384 4.85 2.01 4.12
N PHE A 385 3.87 2.62 4.77
CA PHE A 385 3.66 2.71 6.22
C PHE A 385 4.71 3.49 7.00
N LEU A 386 5.96 3.55 6.55
CA LEU A 386 7.07 4.16 7.30
C LEU A 386 7.24 5.65 6.99
N SER A 387 6.87 6.10 5.79
CA SER A 387 6.89 7.51 5.40
C SER A 387 5.72 8.29 5.98
N THR A 388 5.94 9.56 6.31
CA THR A 388 4.84 10.50 6.53
C THR A 388 4.16 10.82 5.21
N GLY A 389 2.84 10.85 5.22
CA GLY A 389 2.04 11.17 4.03
C GLY A 389 0.61 10.74 4.23
N GLY A 390 -0.30 11.68 4.54
CA GLY A 390 -1.70 11.33 4.84
C GLY A 390 -2.36 10.51 3.74
N SER A 391 -2.27 10.94 2.48
CA SER A 391 -2.84 10.23 1.33
C SER A 391 -2.17 8.88 1.06
N SER A 392 -0.83 8.80 1.16
CA SER A 392 -0.08 7.55 0.98
C SER A 392 -0.43 6.54 2.07
N MET A 393 -0.49 6.96 3.34
CA MET A 393 -0.88 6.10 4.47
C MET A 393 -2.32 5.58 4.32
N MET A 394 -3.27 6.43 3.90
CA MET A 394 -4.64 6.00 3.62
C MET A 394 -4.70 4.98 2.48
N ALA A 395 -3.97 5.22 1.39
CA ALA A 395 -3.89 4.29 0.27
C ALA A 395 -3.29 2.95 0.69
N CYS A 396 -2.20 2.97 1.48
CA CYS A 396 -1.59 1.76 2.05
C CYS A 396 -2.58 0.99 2.94
N GLY A 397 -3.30 1.68 3.81
CA GLY A 397 -4.34 1.07 4.64
C GLY A 397 -5.42 0.41 3.79
N PHE A 398 -5.94 1.11 2.79
CA PHE A 398 -6.94 0.56 1.88
C PHE A 398 -6.44 -0.68 1.14
N LEU A 399 -5.18 -0.68 0.68
CA LEU A 399 -4.54 -1.83 0.05
C LEU A 399 -4.43 -3.03 1.01
N VAL A 400 -4.08 -2.82 2.29
CA VAL A 400 -4.12 -3.91 3.29
C VAL A 400 -5.54 -4.40 3.50
N GLY A 401 -6.53 -3.52 3.52
CA GLY A 401 -7.95 -3.90 3.55
C GLY A 401 -8.34 -4.82 2.39
N MET A 402 -7.81 -4.56 1.18
CA MET A 402 -7.98 -5.46 0.03
C MET A 402 -7.32 -6.83 0.26
N LEU A 403 -6.11 -6.89 0.84
CA LEU A 403 -5.47 -8.17 1.22
C LEU A 403 -6.34 -8.93 2.24
N LYS A 404 -6.84 -8.25 3.25
CA LYS A 404 -7.75 -8.80 4.26
C LYS A 404 -9.04 -9.33 3.62
N ALA A 405 -9.60 -8.63 2.64
CA ALA A 405 -10.76 -9.06 1.87
C ALA A 405 -10.48 -10.33 1.06
N GLY A 406 -9.30 -10.46 0.49
CA GLY A 406 -8.83 -11.65 -0.20
C GLY A 406 -8.81 -12.89 0.70
N GLN A 407 -8.42 -12.73 1.98
CA GLN A 407 -8.39 -13.82 2.96
C GLN A 407 -9.78 -14.20 3.50
N SER A 408 -10.75 -13.28 3.45
CA SER A 408 -12.11 -13.47 3.95
C SER A 408 -13.18 -13.03 2.95
N PRO A 409 -13.22 -13.61 1.72
CA PRO A 409 -14.13 -13.19 0.68
C PRO A 409 -15.58 -13.49 1.07
N LEU A 410 -16.49 -12.61 0.64
CA LEU A 410 -17.93 -12.76 0.81
C LEU A 410 -18.57 -13.25 -0.50
N PHE A 411 -19.06 -14.49 -0.52
CA PHE A 411 -19.76 -15.04 -1.68
C PHE A 411 -21.27 -14.80 -1.60
N GLN A 412 -21.91 -14.37 -2.69
CA GLN A 412 -23.36 -14.11 -2.71
C GLN A 412 -24.19 -15.33 -2.31
N HIS A 413 -23.76 -16.54 -2.70
CA HIS A 413 -24.42 -17.78 -2.32
C HIS A 413 -24.47 -17.94 -0.78
N GLU A 414 -23.39 -17.64 -0.07
CA GLU A 414 -23.36 -17.70 1.39
C GLU A 414 -24.23 -16.61 2.03
N VAL A 415 -24.25 -15.42 1.44
CA VAL A 415 -25.12 -14.32 1.90
C VAL A 415 -26.59 -14.70 1.76
N MET A 416 -26.97 -15.27 0.62
CA MET A 416 -28.33 -15.76 0.39
C MET A 416 -28.70 -16.91 1.32
N LYS A 417 -27.78 -17.85 1.56
CA LYS A 417 -27.98 -18.95 2.50
C LYS A 417 -28.18 -18.43 3.93
N ARG A 418 -27.37 -17.46 4.36
CA ARG A 418 -27.52 -16.80 5.67
C ARG A 418 -28.84 -16.00 5.79
N LYS A 419 -29.27 -15.29 4.73
CA LYS A 419 -30.55 -14.59 4.71
C LYS A 419 -31.73 -15.57 4.83
N LYS A 420 -31.72 -16.65 4.07
CA LYS A 420 -32.76 -17.72 4.15
C LYS A 420 -32.81 -18.37 5.54
N GLN A 421 -31.65 -18.62 6.18
CA GLN A 421 -31.59 -19.16 7.53
C GLN A 421 -32.17 -18.19 8.56
N LYS A 422 -31.81 -16.89 8.47
CA LYS A 422 -32.36 -15.85 9.36
C LYS A 422 -33.87 -15.70 9.19
N GLN A 423 -34.41 -15.78 7.96
CA GLN A 423 -35.85 -15.76 7.71
C GLN A 423 -36.55 -16.97 8.31
N LYS A 424 -35.98 -18.19 8.16
CA LYS A 424 -36.54 -19.40 8.79
C LYS A 424 -36.55 -19.31 10.31
N GLN A 425 -35.45 -18.76 10.91
CA GLN A 425 -35.39 -18.56 12.37
C GLN A 425 -36.42 -17.54 12.86
N LYS A 426 -36.63 -16.43 12.11
CA LYS A 426 -37.66 -15.44 12.45
C LYS A 426 -39.07 -16.03 12.35
N ALA A 427 -39.35 -16.80 11.28
CA ALA A 427 -40.62 -17.46 11.12
C ALA A 427 -40.90 -18.51 12.22
N ALA A 428 -39.87 -19.31 12.60
CA ALA A 428 -39.99 -20.28 13.70
C ALA A 428 -40.26 -19.60 15.04
N LYS A 429 -39.57 -18.47 15.35
CA LYS A 429 -39.83 -17.69 16.56
C LYS A 429 -41.22 -17.06 16.57
N ALA A 430 -41.72 -16.58 15.43
CA ALA A 430 -43.05 -16.02 15.31
C ALA A 430 -44.12 -17.11 15.54
N ALA A 431 -43.95 -18.30 14.94
CA ALA A 431 -44.84 -19.44 15.13
C ALA A 431 -44.85 -19.94 16.61
N GLN A 432 -43.68 -19.91 17.29
CA GLN A 432 -43.59 -20.28 18.70
C GLN A 432 -44.26 -19.25 19.64
N LYS A 433 -44.19 -17.95 19.25
CA LYS A 433 -44.86 -16.89 19.99
C LYS A 433 -46.39 -16.96 19.81
N SER A 434 -46.89 -17.27 18.61
CA SER A 434 -48.34 -17.43 18.36
C SER A 434 -48.91 -18.64 19.10
N ARG A 435 -48.15 -19.74 19.23
CA ARG A 435 -48.59 -20.93 20.02
C ARG A 435 -48.67 -20.61 21.52
N ARG A 436 -47.79 -19.75 22.07
CA ARG A 436 -47.80 -19.32 23.49
C ARG A 436 -48.92 -18.34 23.82
N VAL A 437 -49.50 -17.66 22.84
CA VAL A 437 -50.62 -16.72 23.06
C VAL A 437 -51.97 -17.45 22.98
N ASN A 438 -52.03 -18.62 22.36
CA ASN A 438 -53.23 -19.42 22.16
C ASN A 438 -53.38 -20.57 23.21
N THR A 439 -52.45 -20.67 24.16
CA THR A 439 -52.52 -21.47 25.37
C THR A 439 -52.66 -20.55 26.58
#